data_503776cdf890bd58fb619fbaa140732d
#
_entry.id   503776cdf890bd58fb619fbaa140732d
#
_cell.length_a   1.000
_cell.length_b   1.000
_cell.length_c   1.000
_cell.angle_alpha   90.00
_cell.angle_beta   90.00
_cell.angle_gamma   90.00
#
_symmetry.space_group_name_H-M   'P 1'
#
loop_
_entity.id
_entity.type
_entity.pdbx_description
1 polymer ?
#
loop_
_entity_poly.entity_id
_entity_poly.type
_entity_poly.pdbx_seq_one_letter_code
_entity_poly.pdbx_strand_id
1 'polypeptide(L)'
;CERCGVEVTTAKVRRDRMGHIELAAPVSHIWYFKSPTSFPLARLLDIKSKDLEKVLYFASYVITSVDTEAREADVDDLREELAADLEELDAERDDQIARLREQGQPQDDEFGDFEPLSEDEIRAGVADLEEEYEEEKTLRREAFEKFMQLETRELISDEGLFSELKRYYGIYFKGGMGAEAIRDLLSNIDLEKEAKEL
;
A
#
# COMPACT_ATOMS: atom_id res chain seq x y z
N CYS A 1 34.02 -29.82 16.18
CA CYS A 1 33.40 -30.63 15.10
C CYS A 1 34.09 -30.30 13.78
N GLU A 2 34.74 -31.26 13.17
CA GLU A 2 35.47 -31.08 11.90
C GLU A 2 34.59 -30.69 10.72
N ARG A 3 33.27 -31.02 10.78
CA ARG A 3 32.29 -30.68 9.71
C ARG A 3 31.73 -29.27 9.78
N CYS A 4 31.55 -28.72 10.98
CA CYS A 4 30.83 -27.44 11.15
C CYS A 4 31.60 -26.40 11.96
N GLY A 5 32.85 -26.71 12.36
CA GLY A 5 33.71 -25.83 13.15
C GLY A 5 33.21 -25.55 14.59
N VAL A 6 32.11 -26.16 15.01
CA VAL A 6 31.55 -25.95 16.34
C VAL A 6 32.41 -26.65 17.38
N GLU A 7 32.81 -25.90 18.42
CA GLU A 7 33.51 -26.44 19.55
C GLU A 7 32.59 -27.32 20.41
N VAL A 8 32.98 -28.57 20.65
CA VAL A 8 32.26 -29.47 21.56
C VAL A 8 32.67 -29.17 22.98
N THR A 9 31.72 -28.71 23.79
CA THR A 9 31.97 -28.29 25.19
C THR A 9 30.81 -28.69 26.08
N THR A 10 30.89 -28.37 27.37
CA THR A 10 29.86 -28.71 28.34
C THR A 10 28.61 -27.80 28.21
N ALA A 11 27.43 -28.30 28.58
CA ALA A 11 26.16 -27.52 28.51
C ALA A 11 26.21 -26.23 29.36
N LYS A 12 27.11 -26.11 30.34
CA LYS A 12 27.28 -24.94 31.19
C LYS A 12 27.69 -23.71 30.39
N VAL A 13 28.46 -23.89 29.31
CA VAL A 13 28.93 -22.81 28.42
C VAL A 13 27.77 -22.04 27.75
N ARG A 14 26.60 -22.62 27.61
CA ARG A 14 25.41 -21.93 27.12
C ARG A 14 24.97 -20.75 28.02
N ARG A 15 25.29 -20.79 29.29
CA ARG A 15 24.99 -19.71 30.25
C ARG A 15 26.04 -18.62 30.25
N ASP A 16 27.24 -18.94 29.85
CA ASP A 16 28.42 -18.02 29.90
C ASP A 16 28.59 -17.30 28.55
N ARG A 17 28.10 -17.89 27.44
CA ARG A 17 28.20 -17.29 26.11
C ARG A 17 26.98 -16.45 25.83
N MET A 18 27.22 -15.18 25.58
CA MET A 18 26.22 -14.22 25.12
C MET A 18 26.13 -14.28 23.59
N GLY A 19 24.90 -14.26 23.08
CA GLY A 19 24.62 -14.16 21.66
C GLY A 19 23.41 -13.29 21.41
N HIS A 20 23.22 -12.85 20.18
CA HIS A 20 22.04 -12.11 19.75
C HIS A 20 21.57 -12.63 18.39
N ILE A 21 20.32 -12.35 18.09
CA ILE A 21 19.72 -12.56 16.77
C ILE A 21 19.42 -11.17 16.23
N GLU A 22 20.03 -10.84 15.09
CA GLU A 22 19.72 -9.62 14.37
C GLU A 22 18.41 -9.82 13.60
N LEU A 23 17.44 -8.96 13.83
CA LEU A 23 16.13 -9.06 13.19
C LEU A 23 16.16 -8.38 11.82
N ALA A 24 15.46 -8.97 10.82
CA ALA A 24 15.35 -8.41 9.48
C ALA A 24 14.54 -7.09 9.46
N ALA A 25 13.67 -6.88 10.43
CA ALA A 25 12.86 -5.67 10.58
C ALA A 25 12.83 -5.22 12.05
N PRO A 26 12.70 -3.92 12.33
CA PRO A 26 12.60 -3.42 13.69
C PRO A 26 11.32 -3.92 14.36
N VAL A 27 11.39 -4.09 15.69
CA VAL A 27 10.26 -4.41 16.55
C VAL A 27 10.17 -3.37 17.66
N SER A 28 8.98 -3.18 18.18
CA SER A 28 8.74 -2.25 19.29
C SER A 28 8.35 -2.98 20.57
N HIS A 29 8.82 -2.49 21.70
CA HIS A 29 8.45 -3.03 23.00
C HIS A 29 7.04 -2.53 23.38
N ILE A 30 6.19 -3.43 23.83
CA ILE A 30 4.78 -3.16 24.14
C ILE A 30 4.58 -2.04 25.20
N TRP A 31 5.56 -1.81 26.07
CA TRP A 31 5.47 -0.74 27.07
C TRP A 31 5.35 0.66 26.48
N TYR A 32 5.85 0.88 25.28
CA TYR A 32 5.73 2.17 24.60
C TYR A 32 4.34 2.41 24.00
N PHE A 33 3.55 1.36 23.85
CA PHE A 33 2.20 1.41 23.25
C PHE A 33 1.09 1.19 24.27
N LYS A 34 1.31 0.28 25.26
CA LYS A 34 0.31 -0.15 26.26
C LYS A 34 0.83 0.07 27.67
N SER A 35 1.27 1.25 28.02
CA SER A 35 1.60 1.60 29.38
C SER A 35 0.31 1.96 30.14
N PRO A 36 0.05 1.42 31.34
CA PRO A 36 -1.12 1.78 32.14
C PRO A 36 -1.12 3.24 32.61
N THR A 37 0.03 3.89 32.59
CA THR A 37 0.21 5.26 33.12
C THR A 37 0.45 6.31 32.04
N SER A 38 0.88 5.92 30.85
CA SER A 38 1.12 6.85 29.75
C SER A 38 1.24 6.11 28.43
N PHE A 39 0.91 6.78 27.35
CA PHE A 39 1.11 6.32 25.98
C PHE A 39 2.14 7.24 25.31
N PRO A 40 3.44 7.14 25.65
CA PRO A 40 4.42 8.17 25.27
C PRO A 40 4.54 8.35 23.77
N LEU A 41 4.51 7.27 22.97
CA LEU A 41 4.60 7.36 21.53
C LEU A 41 3.34 7.94 20.89
N ALA A 42 2.17 7.58 21.39
CA ALA A 42 0.90 8.11 20.89
C ALA A 42 0.79 9.63 21.09
N ARG A 43 1.26 10.12 22.25
CA ARG A 43 1.30 11.56 22.54
C ARG A 43 2.35 12.30 21.71
N LEU A 44 3.54 11.73 21.56
CA LEU A 44 4.63 12.33 20.82
C LEU A 44 4.30 12.41 19.31
N LEU A 45 3.62 11.42 18.79
CA LEU A 45 3.23 11.36 17.37
C LEU A 45 1.89 12.02 17.09
N ASP A 46 1.16 12.45 18.12
CA ASP A 46 -0.22 12.93 17.99
C ASP A 46 -1.14 11.96 17.23
N ILE A 47 -0.96 10.67 17.49
CA ILE A 47 -1.77 9.59 16.92
C ILE A 47 -2.48 8.87 18.05
N LYS A 48 -3.78 8.58 17.89
CA LYS A 48 -4.54 7.83 18.90
C LYS A 48 -3.91 6.45 19.13
N SER A 49 -3.82 6.03 20.40
CA SER A 49 -3.18 4.75 20.78
C SER A 49 -3.76 3.55 20.02
N LYS A 50 -5.07 3.52 19.79
CA LYS A 50 -5.73 2.45 19.02
C LYS A 50 -5.28 2.42 17.55
N ASP A 51 -5.05 3.58 16.98
CA ASP A 51 -4.64 3.71 15.59
C ASP A 51 -3.16 3.36 15.43
N LEU A 52 -2.33 3.76 16.40
CA LEU A 52 -0.93 3.33 16.46
C LEU A 52 -0.80 1.80 16.61
N GLU A 53 -1.72 1.16 17.38
CA GLU A 53 -1.79 -0.30 17.46
C GLU A 53 -2.13 -0.93 16.10
N LYS A 54 -3.06 -0.36 15.33
CA LYS A 54 -3.38 -0.88 13.98
C LYS A 54 -2.15 -0.86 13.05
N VAL A 55 -1.38 0.23 13.08
CA VAL A 55 -0.13 0.32 12.34
C VAL A 55 0.85 -0.75 12.77
N LEU A 56 1.06 -0.91 14.08
CA LEU A 56 2.01 -1.87 14.65
C LEU A 56 1.65 -3.33 14.32
N TYR A 57 0.35 -3.65 14.29
CA TYR A 57 -0.15 -5.00 13.99
C TYR A 57 -0.49 -5.21 12.51
N PHE A 58 0.01 -4.35 11.63
CA PHE A 58 -0.16 -4.47 10.17
C PHE A 58 -1.62 -4.45 9.71
N ALA A 59 -2.47 -3.70 10.41
CA ALA A 59 -3.89 -3.52 10.07
C ALA A 59 -4.18 -2.17 9.39
N SER A 60 -3.22 -1.25 9.38
CA SER A 60 -3.33 0.05 8.68
C SER A 60 -1.96 0.57 8.31
N TYR A 61 -1.88 1.23 7.19
CA TYR A 61 -0.72 2.02 6.78
C TYR A 61 -0.74 3.37 7.50
N VAL A 62 0.43 3.94 7.74
CA VAL A 62 0.59 5.31 8.20
C VAL A 62 1.51 6.06 7.23
N ILE A 63 1.16 7.29 6.93
CA ILE A 63 1.96 8.17 6.09
C ILE A 63 3.07 8.78 6.95
N THR A 64 4.32 8.54 6.57
CA THR A 64 5.50 8.97 7.34
C THR A 64 6.06 10.32 6.88
N SER A 65 5.86 10.66 5.63
CA SER A 65 6.22 11.97 5.08
C SER A 65 5.46 12.25 3.78
N VAL A 66 5.17 13.51 3.51
CA VAL A 66 4.59 14.01 2.25
C VAL A 66 5.42 15.19 1.78
N ASP A 67 5.83 15.16 0.51
CA ASP A 67 6.46 16.31 -0.16
C ASP A 67 5.36 17.19 -0.76
N THR A 68 4.91 18.14 0.04
CA THR A 68 3.82 19.05 -0.36
C THR A 68 4.27 20.05 -1.41
N GLU A 69 5.55 20.45 -1.41
CA GLU A 69 6.08 21.41 -2.38
C GLU A 69 6.14 20.78 -3.79
N ALA A 70 6.65 19.55 -3.90
CA ALA A 70 6.67 18.83 -5.16
C ALA A 70 5.24 18.54 -5.65
N ARG A 71 4.34 18.10 -4.76
CA ARG A 71 2.93 17.87 -5.10
C ARG A 71 2.24 19.10 -5.66
N GLU A 72 2.44 20.27 -5.04
CA GLU A 72 1.85 21.52 -5.49
C GLU A 72 2.45 22.01 -6.81
N ALA A 73 3.74 21.77 -7.03
CA ALA A 73 4.40 22.14 -8.28
C ALA A 73 3.90 21.34 -9.48
N ASP A 74 3.64 20.04 -9.27
CA ASP A 74 3.31 19.11 -10.35
C ASP A 74 1.80 18.83 -10.49
N VAL A 75 0.94 19.55 -9.75
CA VAL A 75 -0.51 19.27 -9.67
C VAL A 75 -1.22 19.28 -11.03
N ASP A 76 -0.84 20.18 -11.92
CA ASP A 76 -1.49 20.30 -13.22
C ASP A 76 -1.06 19.16 -14.15
N ASP A 77 0.23 18.79 -14.13
CA ASP A 77 0.77 17.64 -14.87
C ASP A 77 0.13 16.32 -14.38
N LEU A 78 -0.02 16.15 -13.06
CA LEU A 78 -0.68 14.98 -12.47
C LEU A 78 -2.16 14.86 -12.82
N ARG A 79 -2.85 15.99 -13.05
CA ARG A 79 -4.24 15.97 -13.54
C ARG A 79 -4.32 15.56 -15.00
N GLU A 80 -3.37 16.03 -15.81
CA GLU A 80 -3.28 15.63 -17.23
C GLU A 80 -2.94 14.13 -17.35
N GLU A 81 -2.01 13.61 -16.53
CA GLU A 81 -1.70 12.19 -16.45
C GLU A 81 -2.93 11.36 -16.05
N LEU A 82 -3.65 11.76 -15.00
CA LEU A 82 -4.88 11.08 -14.61
C LEU A 82 -5.91 11.05 -15.73
N ALA A 83 -6.09 12.17 -16.45
CA ALA A 83 -7.04 12.24 -17.56
C ALA A 83 -6.65 11.29 -18.70
N ALA A 84 -5.34 11.24 -19.04
CA ALA A 84 -4.82 10.33 -20.05
C ALA A 84 -4.98 8.86 -19.64
N ASP A 85 -4.68 8.51 -18.39
CA ASP A 85 -4.86 7.16 -17.86
C ASP A 85 -6.33 6.70 -17.94
N LEU A 86 -7.28 7.60 -17.61
CA LEU A 86 -8.70 7.29 -17.69
C LEU A 86 -9.18 7.09 -19.13
N GLU A 87 -8.62 7.86 -20.10
CA GLU A 87 -8.88 7.67 -21.54
C GLU A 87 -8.29 6.35 -22.05
N GLU A 88 -7.09 5.96 -21.56
CA GLU A 88 -6.46 4.69 -21.91
C GLU A 88 -7.31 3.51 -21.42
N LEU A 89 -7.82 3.56 -20.16
CA LEU A 89 -8.73 2.55 -19.62
C LEU A 89 -10.02 2.43 -20.44
N ASP A 90 -10.61 3.55 -20.89
CA ASP A 90 -11.77 3.53 -21.78
C ASP A 90 -11.46 2.87 -23.13
N ALA A 91 -10.29 3.16 -23.71
CA ALA A 91 -9.87 2.57 -24.97
C ALA A 91 -9.58 1.06 -24.83
N GLU A 92 -8.94 0.64 -23.74
CA GLU A 92 -8.71 -0.78 -23.43
C GLU A 92 -10.02 -1.55 -23.22
N ARG A 93 -10.97 -0.98 -22.48
CA ARG A 93 -12.32 -1.54 -22.32
C ARG A 93 -13.00 -1.76 -23.67
N ASP A 94 -13.00 -0.73 -24.52
CA ASP A 94 -13.66 -0.78 -25.83
C ASP A 94 -13.00 -1.82 -26.75
N ASP A 95 -11.68 -1.97 -26.71
CA ASP A 95 -10.94 -3.01 -27.44
C ASP A 95 -11.29 -4.42 -26.91
N GLN A 96 -11.36 -4.61 -25.60
CA GLN A 96 -11.75 -5.89 -25.01
C GLN A 96 -13.20 -6.26 -25.35
N ILE A 97 -14.12 -5.30 -25.29
CA ILE A 97 -15.53 -5.49 -25.71
C ILE A 97 -15.60 -5.86 -27.20
N ALA A 98 -14.80 -5.21 -28.05
CA ALA A 98 -14.75 -5.55 -29.48
C ALA A 98 -14.27 -6.98 -29.70
N ARG A 99 -13.20 -7.41 -29.03
CA ARG A 99 -12.68 -8.78 -29.09
C ARG A 99 -13.70 -9.81 -28.59
N LEU A 100 -14.42 -9.50 -27.51
CA LEU A 100 -15.46 -10.38 -26.98
C LEU A 100 -16.61 -10.56 -27.98
N ARG A 101 -17.01 -9.48 -28.69
CA ARG A 101 -18.01 -9.54 -29.73
C ARG A 101 -17.56 -10.31 -30.97
N GLU A 102 -16.26 -10.24 -31.32
CA GLU A 102 -15.68 -11.03 -32.41
C GLU A 102 -15.74 -12.53 -32.11
N GLN A 103 -15.56 -12.95 -30.84
CA GLN A 103 -15.68 -14.35 -30.43
C GLN A 103 -17.12 -14.92 -30.59
N GLY A 104 -18.12 -14.08 -30.68
CA GLY A 104 -19.49 -14.46 -30.99
C GLY A 104 -19.76 -14.62 -32.49
N GLN A 105 -18.83 -14.24 -33.34
CA GLN A 105 -18.99 -14.40 -34.79
C GLN A 105 -18.51 -15.78 -35.25
N PRO A 106 -19.22 -16.45 -36.16
CA PRO A 106 -18.76 -17.71 -36.73
C PRO A 106 -17.44 -17.46 -37.47
N GLN A 107 -16.40 -18.14 -37.02
CA GLN A 107 -15.10 -18.15 -37.68
C GLN A 107 -15.03 -19.40 -38.60
N ASP A 108 -14.41 -19.24 -39.78
CA ASP A 108 -14.07 -20.38 -40.65
C ASP A 108 -12.93 -21.18 -39.97
N ASP A 109 -13.32 -22.12 -39.11
CA ASP A 109 -12.39 -23.04 -38.47
C ASP A 109 -12.30 -24.33 -39.30
N GLU A 110 -11.12 -24.56 -39.88
CA GLU A 110 -10.80 -25.73 -40.72
C GLU A 110 -10.88 -27.06 -39.92
N PHE A 111 -10.89 -26.98 -38.57
CA PHE A 111 -10.94 -28.14 -37.66
C PHE A 111 -12.28 -28.31 -36.90
N GLY A 112 -13.17 -27.31 -36.95
CA GLY A 112 -14.54 -27.42 -36.42
C GLY A 112 -14.68 -27.44 -34.89
N ASP A 113 -13.62 -27.03 -34.16
CA ASP A 113 -13.60 -27.04 -32.69
C ASP A 113 -14.04 -25.69 -32.06
N PHE A 114 -14.35 -24.67 -32.88
CA PHE A 114 -14.75 -23.34 -32.39
C PHE A 114 -16.27 -23.27 -32.18
N GLU A 115 -16.70 -23.19 -30.93
CA GLU A 115 -18.08 -22.82 -30.57
C GLU A 115 -18.16 -21.31 -30.33
N PRO A 116 -18.90 -20.56 -31.14
CA PRO A 116 -19.08 -19.12 -30.94
C PRO A 116 -19.87 -18.86 -29.65
N LEU A 117 -19.49 -17.80 -28.92
CA LEU A 117 -20.22 -17.36 -27.74
C LEU A 117 -21.66 -16.98 -28.08
N SER A 118 -22.60 -17.34 -27.23
CA SER A 118 -23.99 -16.93 -27.37
C SER A 118 -24.17 -15.42 -27.11
N GLU A 119 -25.24 -14.84 -27.64
CA GLU A 119 -25.56 -13.42 -27.40
C GLU A 119 -25.73 -13.09 -25.91
N ASP A 120 -26.23 -14.03 -25.11
CA ASP A 120 -26.39 -13.84 -23.67
C ASP A 120 -25.05 -13.86 -22.93
N GLU A 121 -24.14 -14.74 -23.32
CA GLU A 121 -22.78 -14.79 -22.77
C GLU A 121 -21.98 -13.54 -23.14
N ILE A 122 -22.09 -13.05 -24.37
CA ILE A 122 -21.47 -11.80 -24.80
C ILE A 122 -22.02 -10.63 -24.00
N ARG A 123 -23.35 -10.57 -23.81
CA ARG A 123 -23.99 -9.48 -23.05
C ARG A 123 -23.53 -9.49 -21.59
N ALA A 124 -23.45 -10.66 -20.96
CA ALA A 124 -22.97 -10.81 -19.60
C ALA A 124 -21.49 -10.38 -19.51
N GLY A 125 -20.64 -10.87 -20.40
CA GLY A 125 -19.23 -10.49 -20.41
C GLY A 125 -18.97 -9.01 -20.68
N VAL A 126 -19.79 -8.37 -21.51
CA VAL A 126 -19.73 -6.90 -21.71
C VAL A 126 -20.09 -6.16 -20.43
N ALA A 127 -21.14 -6.58 -19.73
CA ALA A 127 -21.55 -5.94 -18.48
C ALA A 127 -20.48 -6.12 -17.37
N ASP A 128 -19.89 -7.30 -17.28
CA ASP A 128 -18.81 -7.57 -16.33
C ASP A 128 -17.56 -6.70 -16.64
N LEU A 129 -17.18 -6.55 -17.91
CA LEU A 129 -16.08 -5.67 -18.31
C LEU A 129 -16.38 -4.19 -18.01
N GLU A 130 -17.60 -3.71 -18.31
CA GLU A 130 -18.01 -2.34 -18.01
C GLU A 130 -17.94 -2.05 -16.52
N GLU A 131 -18.37 -3.00 -15.66
CA GLU A 131 -18.31 -2.89 -14.21
C GLU A 131 -16.85 -2.86 -13.71
N GLU A 132 -16.00 -3.79 -14.18
CA GLU A 132 -14.58 -3.89 -13.79
C GLU A 132 -13.80 -2.60 -14.12
N TYR A 133 -13.96 -2.08 -15.35
CA TYR A 133 -13.27 -0.85 -15.74
C TYR A 133 -13.81 0.40 -15.04
N GLU A 134 -15.11 0.47 -14.74
CA GLU A 134 -15.65 1.58 -13.95
C GLU A 134 -15.19 1.52 -12.47
N GLU A 135 -15.03 0.33 -11.89
CA GLU A 135 -14.44 0.17 -10.55
C GLU A 135 -12.97 0.63 -10.55
N GLU A 136 -12.18 0.23 -11.54
CA GLU A 136 -10.79 0.65 -11.66
C GLU A 136 -10.65 2.17 -11.84
N LYS A 137 -11.46 2.78 -12.71
CA LYS A 137 -11.51 4.23 -12.90
C LYS A 137 -11.91 4.97 -11.64
N THR A 138 -12.85 4.43 -10.88
CA THR A 138 -13.29 4.98 -9.60
C THR A 138 -12.16 4.95 -8.59
N LEU A 139 -11.50 3.80 -8.42
CA LEU A 139 -10.36 3.66 -7.52
C LEU A 139 -9.21 4.61 -7.90
N ARG A 140 -8.97 4.81 -9.21
CA ARG A 140 -7.96 5.73 -9.72
C ARG A 140 -8.26 7.20 -9.34
N ARG A 141 -9.53 7.61 -9.50
CA ARG A 141 -9.99 8.95 -9.09
C ARG A 141 -9.91 9.13 -7.58
N GLU A 142 -10.36 8.16 -6.81
CA GLU A 142 -10.28 8.17 -5.34
C GLU A 142 -8.83 8.26 -4.85
N ALA A 143 -7.92 7.54 -5.50
CA ALA A 143 -6.49 7.62 -5.18
C ALA A 143 -5.92 9.02 -5.43
N PHE A 144 -6.28 9.66 -6.54
CA PHE A 144 -5.87 11.02 -6.83
C PHE A 144 -6.42 12.04 -5.83
N GLU A 145 -7.73 11.99 -5.55
CA GLU A 145 -8.37 12.87 -4.58
C GLU A 145 -7.76 12.71 -3.18
N LYS A 146 -7.51 11.45 -2.78
CA LYS A 146 -6.85 11.14 -1.52
C LYS A 146 -5.42 11.65 -1.48
N PHE A 147 -4.66 11.48 -2.57
CA PHE A 147 -3.30 12.00 -2.68
C PHE A 147 -3.24 13.52 -2.52
N MET A 148 -4.17 14.24 -3.13
CA MET A 148 -4.23 15.70 -3.02
C MET A 148 -4.47 16.22 -1.60
N GLN A 149 -5.12 15.40 -0.76
CA GLN A 149 -5.43 15.72 0.64
C GLN A 149 -4.52 15.02 1.64
N LEU A 150 -3.54 14.24 1.14
CA LEU A 150 -2.72 13.39 1.99
C LEU A 150 -1.85 14.21 2.94
N GLU A 151 -1.88 13.84 4.21
CA GLU A 151 -1.10 14.47 5.28
C GLU A 151 -0.19 13.46 5.98
N THR A 152 0.89 13.97 6.56
CA THR A 152 1.77 13.15 7.42
C THR A 152 1.00 12.71 8.67
N ARG A 153 1.26 11.48 9.13
CA ARG A 153 0.57 10.81 10.25
C ARG A 153 -0.85 10.31 9.93
N GLU A 154 -1.31 10.50 8.71
CA GLU A 154 -2.61 9.98 8.29
C GLU A 154 -2.59 8.46 8.16
N LEU A 155 -3.72 7.80 8.50
CA LEU A 155 -3.86 6.36 8.41
C LEU A 155 -4.73 5.95 7.21
N ILE A 156 -4.26 4.94 6.50
CA ILE A 156 -4.99 4.32 5.40
C ILE A 156 -5.17 2.84 5.75
N SER A 157 -6.42 2.39 5.86
CA SER A 157 -6.75 1.00 6.19
C SER A 157 -7.10 0.17 4.96
N ASP A 158 -7.37 0.82 3.84
CA ASP A 158 -7.66 0.18 2.56
C ASP A 158 -6.35 -0.13 1.84
N GLU A 159 -6.09 -1.42 1.61
CA GLU A 159 -4.88 -1.89 0.94
C GLU A 159 -4.88 -1.56 -0.56
N GLY A 160 -6.05 -1.64 -1.20
CA GLY A 160 -6.22 -1.30 -2.62
C GLY A 160 -5.90 0.16 -2.86
N LEU A 161 -6.52 1.04 -2.10
CA LEU A 161 -6.27 2.48 -2.17
C LEU A 161 -4.79 2.82 -1.87
N PHE A 162 -4.19 2.20 -0.84
CA PHE A 162 -2.78 2.46 -0.54
C PHE A 162 -1.85 1.96 -1.66
N SER A 163 -2.17 0.83 -2.29
CA SER A 163 -1.41 0.29 -3.42
C SER A 163 -1.45 1.24 -4.62
N GLU A 164 -2.63 1.75 -4.97
CA GLU A 164 -2.78 2.73 -6.04
C GLU A 164 -2.05 4.05 -5.74
N LEU A 165 -2.23 4.58 -4.53
CA LEU A 165 -1.47 5.74 -4.07
C LEU A 165 0.05 5.53 -4.23
N LYS A 166 0.54 4.36 -3.83
CA LYS A 166 1.96 4.03 -3.90
C LYS A 166 2.45 3.87 -5.34
N ARG A 167 1.62 3.31 -6.21
CA ARG A 167 1.94 3.07 -7.61
C ARG A 167 2.11 4.38 -8.38
N TYR A 168 1.16 5.31 -8.23
CA TYR A 168 1.13 6.54 -9.03
C TYR A 168 1.81 7.73 -8.37
N TYR A 169 1.72 7.83 -7.03
CA TYR A 169 2.19 9.01 -6.29
C TYR A 169 3.29 8.69 -5.27
N GLY A 170 3.87 7.49 -5.32
CA GLY A 170 4.84 7.01 -4.34
C GLY A 170 6.17 7.78 -4.29
N ILE A 171 6.44 8.67 -5.24
CA ILE A 171 7.60 9.58 -5.22
C ILE A 171 7.37 10.79 -4.31
N TYR A 172 6.11 11.19 -4.10
CA TYR A 172 5.71 12.38 -3.33
C TYR A 172 5.47 12.06 -1.85
N PHE A 173 5.33 10.80 -1.48
CA PHE A 173 5.11 10.45 -0.08
C PHE A 173 5.81 9.15 0.31
N LYS A 174 5.99 8.98 1.61
CA LYS A 174 6.41 7.72 2.21
C LYS A 174 5.37 7.28 3.21
N GLY A 175 5.14 5.98 3.26
CA GLY A 175 4.22 5.36 4.21
C GLY A 175 4.52 3.87 4.32
N GLY A 176 4.04 3.27 5.40
CA GLY A 176 4.26 1.87 5.68
C GLY A 176 3.49 1.39 6.89
N MET A 177 3.79 0.18 7.32
CA MET A 177 3.20 -0.47 8.49
C MET A 177 4.28 -0.94 9.46
N GLY A 178 3.84 -1.36 10.64
CA GLY A 178 4.69 -1.96 11.65
C GLY A 178 5.60 -0.97 12.40
N ALA A 179 6.52 -1.50 13.15
CA ALA A 179 7.46 -0.72 13.95
C ALA A 179 8.44 0.12 13.10
N GLU A 180 8.66 -0.27 11.86
CA GLU A 180 9.51 0.48 10.94
C GLU A 180 8.92 1.84 10.58
N ALA A 181 7.64 1.87 10.20
CA ALA A 181 6.96 3.12 9.90
C ALA A 181 6.90 4.06 11.12
N ILE A 182 6.71 3.50 12.32
CA ILE A 182 6.73 4.26 13.57
C ILE A 182 8.13 4.82 13.85
N ARG A 183 9.18 4.04 13.60
CA ARG A 183 10.58 4.50 13.73
C ARG A 183 10.85 5.65 12.75
N ASP A 184 10.36 5.56 11.53
CA ASP A 184 10.55 6.59 10.52
C ASP A 184 9.83 7.90 10.90
N LEU A 185 8.60 7.80 11.42
CA LEU A 185 7.90 8.96 12.00
C LEU A 185 8.71 9.61 13.12
N LEU A 186 9.21 8.81 14.08
CA LEU A 186 10.00 9.32 15.20
C LEU A 186 11.32 9.95 14.75
N SER A 187 11.94 9.44 13.69
CA SER A 187 13.19 9.97 13.15
C SER A 187 13.01 11.33 12.47
N ASN A 188 11.81 11.63 12.00
CA ASN A 188 11.47 12.86 11.29
C ASN A 188 10.80 13.91 12.18
N ILE A 189 10.65 13.66 13.49
CA ILE A 189 10.06 14.63 14.42
C ILE A 189 11.01 15.81 14.63
N ASP A 190 10.45 17.02 14.48
CA ASP A 190 11.07 18.25 14.92
C ASP A 190 10.65 18.53 16.37
N LEU A 191 11.53 18.19 17.31
CA LEU A 191 11.27 18.34 18.76
C LEU A 191 11.09 19.80 19.18
N GLU A 192 11.68 20.78 18.47
CA GLU A 192 11.51 22.20 18.79
C GLU A 192 10.13 22.69 18.38
N LYS A 193 9.61 22.19 17.26
CA LYS A 193 8.26 22.49 16.79
C LYS A 193 7.22 21.86 17.70
N GLU A 194 7.33 20.57 17.96
CA GLU A 194 6.40 19.83 18.83
C GLU A 194 6.36 20.42 20.26
N ALA A 195 7.52 20.87 20.79
CA ALA A 195 7.57 21.49 22.11
C ALA A 195 6.88 22.85 22.21
N LYS A 196 6.58 23.51 21.07
CA LYS A 196 5.84 24.78 21.04
C LYS A 196 4.33 24.55 20.88
N GLU A 197 3.92 23.39 20.38
CA GLU A 197 2.52 23.02 20.15
C GLU A 197 1.91 22.31 21.37
N LEU A 198 2.73 21.85 22.33
CA LEU A 198 2.35 21.24 23.59
C LEU A 198 2.15 22.29 24.71
#